data_a87756055bce29430bf98708537e1f03
#
_entry.id   a87756055bce29430bf98708537e1f03
#
_cell.length_a   1.000
_cell.length_b   1.000
_cell.length_c   1.000
_cell.angle_alpha   90.00
_cell.angle_beta   90.00
_cell.angle_gamma   90.00
#
_symmetry.space_group_name_H-M   'P 1'
#
loop_
_entity.id
_entity.type
_entity.pdbx_description
1 polymer ?
#
loop_
_entity_poly.entity_id
_entity_poly.type
_entity_poly.pdbx_seq_one_letter_code
_entity_poly.pdbx_strand_id
1 'polypeptide(L)'
;MKPSALLDQELKSLKARIGSIAGEYIQLRHHEPHLTLYLAEFTGPVNANAITAALPPIPKIDFSLKGWRVFEERGEKVLTCQLEENPQLSRLQLSLVDALAPFKSKKLSPCWDAFEFGDAEKENLAKYGAPYVGSNWIPHLTVASLLPDAFDAVWPEVENDCPTGVHSFVELQATLVRGFEQIGELFSIQVRL
;
A
#
# COMPACT_ATOMS: atom_id res chain seq x y z
N MET A 1 -6.60 -1.55 0.22
CA MET A 1 -7.92 -0.91 0.49
C MET A 1 -7.99 0.43 -0.23
N LYS A 2 -9.14 0.76 -0.78
CA LYS A 2 -9.39 2.05 -1.43
C LYS A 2 -9.96 3.07 -0.45
N PRO A 3 -9.47 4.31 -0.45
CA PRO A 3 -10.02 5.38 0.38
C PRO A 3 -11.38 5.85 -0.15
N SER A 4 -12.07 6.66 0.66
CA SER A 4 -13.30 7.35 0.25
C SER A 4 -13.09 8.22 -1.00
N ALA A 5 -14.17 8.49 -1.74
CA ALA A 5 -14.09 9.25 -2.99
C ALA A 5 -13.47 10.65 -2.82
N LEU A 6 -13.71 11.30 -1.67
CA LEU A 6 -13.12 12.60 -1.39
C LEU A 6 -11.60 12.52 -1.28
N LEU A 7 -11.07 11.62 -0.44
CA LEU A 7 -9.62 11.45 -0.28
C LEU A 7 -8.96 10.94 -1.57
N ASP A 8 -9.63 10.04 -2.30
CA ASP A 8 -9.15 9.56 -3.60
C ASP A 8 -8.96 10.72 -4.59
N GLN A 9 -9.92 11.64 -4.65
CA GLN A 9 -9.85 12.83 -5.51
C GLN A 9 -8.73 13.79 -5.06
N GLU A 10 -8.58 14.03 -3.76
CA GLU A 10 -7.51 14.86 -3.21
C GLU A 10 -6.13 14.30 -3.57
N LEU A 11 -5.92 12.99 -3.34
CA LEU A 11 -4.67 12.32 -3.67
C LEU A 11 -4.39 12.31 -5.18
N LYS A 12 -5.40 12.12 -6.03
CA LYS A 12 -5.26 12.20 -7.49
C LYS A 12 -4.88 13.61 -7.95
N SER A 13 -5.48 14.64 -7.37
CA SER A 13 -5.15 16.03 -7.66
C SER A 13 -3.71 16.36 -7.25
N LEU A 14 -3.29 15.87 -6.09
CA LEU A 14 -1.93 16.02 -5.59
C LEU A 14 -0.92 15.29 -6.49
N LYS A 15 -1.21 14.04 -6.88
CA LYS A 15 -0.38 13.28 -7.85
C LYS A 15 -0.24 14.02 -9.19
N ALA A 16 -1.32 14.60 -9.71
CA ALA A 16 -1.30 15.35 -10.96
C ALA A 16 -0.41 16.60 -10.85
N ARG A 17 -0.49 17.33 -9.71
CA ARG A 17 0.37 18.49 -9.46
C ARG A 17 1.84 18.09 -9.35
N ILE A 18 2.15 17.05 -8.58
CA ILE A 18 3.50 16.50 -8.50
C ILE A 18 4.02 16.11 -9.88
N GLY A 19 3.18 15.43 -10.67
CA GLY A 19 3.53 15.05 -12.04
C GLY A 19 3.82 16.25 -12.97
N SER A 20 3.13 17.38 -12.77
CA SER A 20 3.40 18.59 -13.55
C SER A 20 4.74 19.25 -13.21
N ILE A 21 5.24 19.08 -12.00
CA ILE A 21 6.54 19.60 -11.54
C ILE A 21 7.66 18.63 -11.90
N ALA A 22 7.49 17.34 -11.57
CA ALA A 22 8.50 16.31 -11.75
C ALA A 22 8.67 15.82 -13.20
N GLY A 23 7.67 16.05 -14.07
CA GLY A 23 7.72 15.60 -15.48
C GLY A 23 7.77 14.06 -15.59
N GLU A 24 8.74 13.54 -16.34
CA GLU A 24 8.91 12.10 -16.58
C GLU A 24 9.59 11.35 -15.41
N TYR A 25 10.08 12.07 -14.40
CA TYR A 25 10.80 11.50 -13.25
C TYR A 25 9.88 10.96 -12.13
N ILE A 26 8.58 10.79 -12.42
CA ILE A 26 7.62 10.26 -11.48
C ILE A 26 7.26 8.82 -11.86
N GLN A 27 7.53 7.88 -10.96
CA GLN A 27 7.00 6.52 -11.03
C GLN A 27 5.66 6.44 -10.28
N LEU A 28 4.94 5.36 -10.45
CA LEU A 28 3.65 5.11 -9.77
C LEU A 28 2.55 6.16 -10.02
N ARG A 29 2.73 7.06 -10.99
CA ARG A 29 1.72 8.09 -11.32
C ARG A 29 0.36 7.52 -11.75
N HIS A 30 0.37 6.31 -12.31
CA HIS A 30 -0.84 5.62 -12.79
C HIS A 30 -1.50 4.73 -11.72
N HIS A 31 -0.86 4.54 -10.57
CA HIS A 31 -1.46 3.76 -9.50
C HIS A 31 -2.59 4.54 -8.84
N GLU A 32 -3.75 3.89 -8.72
CA GLU A 32 -4.87 4.41 -7.94
C GLU A 32 -4.45 4.53 -6.46
N PRO A 33 -4.89 5.56 -5.73
CA PRO A 33 -4.63 5.69 -4.31
C PRO A 33 -5.14 4.47 -3.54
N HIS A 34 -4.26 3.81 -2.78
CA HIS A 34 -4.62 2.63 -2.00
C HIS A 34 -3.71 2.44 -0.79
N LEU A 35 -4.24 1.75 0.21
CA LEU A 35 -3.46 1.20 1.31
C LEU A 35 -3.17 -0.28 1.02
N THR A 36 -1.90 -0.66 0.99
CA THR A 36 -1.48 -2.06 0.92
C THR A 36 -1.58 -2.70 2.31
N LEU A 37 -2.38 -3.76 2.42
CA LEU A 37 -2.47 -4.57 3.65
C LEU A 37 -1.52 -5.75 3.64
N TYR A 38 -1.34 -6.39 2.48
CA TYR A 38 -0.49 -7.56 2.33
C TYR A 38 -0.04 -7.72 0.88
N LEU A 39 1.23 -8.03 0.68
CA LEU A 39 1.83 -8.30 -0.62
C LEU A 39 2.70 -9.55 -0.50
N ALA A 40 2.32 -10.63 -1.17
CA ALA A 40 3.07 -11.89 -1.17
C ALA A 40 2.90 -12.64 -2.49
N GLU A 41 3.77 -13.62 -2.72
CA GLU A 41 3.65 -14.58 -3.81
C GLU A 41 2.63 -15.66 -3.44
N PHE A 42 1.74 -16.03 -4.36
CA PHE A 42 0.73 -17.07 -4.18
C PHE A 42 1.00 -18.27 -5.07
N THR A 43 0.60 -19.47 -4.61
CA THR A 43 0.85 -20.74 -5.32
C THR A 43 -0.19 -20.97 -6.42
N GLY A 44 0.26 -21.16 -7.65
CA GLY A 44 -0.60 -21.56 -8.79
C GLY A 44 -1.58 -20.49 -9.24
N PRO A 45 -2.55 -20.83 -10.09
CA PRO A 45 -3.58 -19.92 -10.50
C PRO A 45 -4.45 -19.53 -9.30
N VAL A 46 -4.58 -18.23 -9.09
CA VAL A 46 -5.34 -17.67 -7.97
C VAL A 46 -6.84 -17.96 -8.15
N ASN A 47 -7.41 -18.71 -7.23
CA ASN A 47 -8.86 -18.92 -7.18
C ASN A 47 -9.50 -17.80 -6.34
N ALA A 48 -10.02 -16.77 -7.01
CA ALA A 48 -10.64 -15.62 -6.36
C ALA A 48 -11.78 -16.00 -5.39
N ASN A 49 -12.60 -17.00 -5.75
CA ASN A 49 -13.70 -17.44 -4.89
C ASN A 49 -13.20 -18.11 -3.60
N ALA A 50 -12.16 -18.95 -3.70
CA ALA A 50 -11.57 -19.59 -2.53
C ALA A 50 -10.92 -18.57 -1.59
N ILE A 51 -10.22 -17.59 -2.14
CA ILE A 51 -9.64 -16.48 -1.36
C ILE A 51 -10.74 -15.67 -0.71
N THR A 52 -11.75 -15.22 -1.47
CA THR A 52 -12.87 -14.43 -0.93
C THR A 52 -13.59 -15.15 0.20
N ALA A 53 -13.80 -16.47 0.07
CA ALA A 53 -14.44 -17.28 1.10
C ALA A 53 -13.60 -17.43 2.38
N ALA A 54 -12.28 -17.30 2.28
CA ALA A 54 -11.37 -17.37 3.42
C ALA A 54 -11.21 -16.02 4.16
N LEU A 55 -11.58 -14.90 3.53
CA LEU A 55 -11.39 -13.58 4.12
C LEU A 55 -12.34 -13.34 5.32
N PRO A 56 -11.85 -12.66 6.36
CA PRO A 56 -12.73 -12.22 7.46
C PRO A 56 -13.72 -11.16 6.94
N PRO A 57 -14.82 -10.92 7.67
CA PRO A 57 -15.68 -9.77 7.40
C PRO A 57 -14.87 -8.47 7.42
N ILE A 58 -15.05 -7.63 6.40
CA ILE A 58 -14.34 -6.37 6.28
C ILE A 58 -15.17 -5.28 6.95
N PRO A 59 -14.76 -4.77 8.12
CA PRO A 59 -15.49 -3.73 8.82
C PRO A 59 -15.28 -2.38 8.15
N LYS A 60 -16.19 -1.44 8.39
CA LYS A 60 -15.90 -0.03 8.16
C LYS A 60 -14.78 0.41 9.09
N ILE A 61 -13.75 1.01 8.54
CA ILE A 61 -12.64 1.56 9.30
C ILE A 61 -12.47 3.02 8.93
N ASP A 62 -12.65 3.87 9.91
CA ASP A 62 -12.29 5.28 9.80
C ASP A 62 -10.84 5.45 10.25
N PHE A 63 -10.10 6.35 9.60
CA PHE A 63 -8.69 6.61 9.88
C PHE A 63 -8.35 8.08 9.70
N SER A 64 -7.27 8.52 10.33
CA SER A 64 -6.69 9.85 10.15
C SER A 64 -5.32 9.73 9.52
N LEU A 65 -4.91 10.74 8.78
CA LEU A 65 -3.56 10.87 8.24
C LEU A 65 -2.69 11.63 9.25
N LYS A 66 -1.50 11.09 9.52
CA LYS A 66 -0.49 11.67 10.41
C LYS A 66 0.30 12.80 9.73
N GLY A 67 0.39 12.75 8.41
CA GLY A 67 1.19 13.65 7.60
C GLY A 67 2.08 12.92 6.60
N TRP A 68 3.01 13.64 6.03
CA TRP A 68 3.98 13.09 5.10
C TRP A 68 4.95 12.13 5.77
N ARG A 69 5.30 11.07 5.05
CA ARG A 69 6.45 10.21 5.29
C ARG A 69 7.18 9.97 3.99
N VAL A 70 8.49 10.07 4.03
CA VAL A 70 9.36 9.78 2.89
C VAL A 70 10.12 8.50 3.21
N PHE A 71 10.04 7.51 2.31
CA PHE A 71 10.93 6.35 2.33
C PHE A 71 12.02 6.57 1.29
N GLU A 72 13.23 6.14 1.62
CA GLU A 72 14.34 6.12 0.66
C GLU A 72 14.55 4.67 0.21
N GLU A 73 14.23 4.40 -1.05
CA GLU A 73 14.27 3.06 -1.61
C GLU A 73 14.89 3.09 -3.01
N ARG A 74 15.92 2.27 -3.23
CA ARG A 74 16.55 2.08 -4.55
C ARG A 74 17.02 3.38 -5.22
N GLY A 75 17.47 4.35 -4.45
CA GLY A 75 17.88 5.65 -4.97
C GLY A 75 16.73 6.60 -5.31
N GLU A 76 15.50 6.24 -4.95
CA GLU A 76 14.31 7.06 -5.08
C GLU A 76 13.81 7.51 -3.70
N LYS A 77 13.08 8.61 -3.68
CA LYS A 77 12.34 9.11 -2.52
C LYS A 77 10.85 8.85 -2.74
N VAL A 78 10.28 7.92 -1.96
CA VAL A 78 8.87 7.54 -2.04
C VAL A 78 8.06 8.40 -1.09
N LEU A 79 7.28 9.32 -1.65
CA LEU A 79 6.44 10.25 -0.91
C LEU A 79 5.10 9.59 -0.59
N THR A 80 4.77 9.53 0.70
CA THR A 80 3.58 8.83 1.19
C THR A 80 2.83 9.65 2.24
N CYS A 81 1.50 9.50 2.29
CA CYS A 81 0.69 9.96 3.42
C CYS A 81 0.62 8.82 4.45
N GLN A 82 1.26 8.99 5.60
CA GLN A 82 1.23 8.01 6.69
C GLN A 82 -0.09 8.10 7.45
N LEU A 83 -0.67 6.95 7.79
CA LEU A 83 -1.84 6.88 8.66
C LEU A 83 -1.42 6.98 10.14
N GLU A 84 -2.30 7.54 10.96
CA GLU A 84 -2.22 7.39 12.40
C GLU A 84 -2.38 5.93 12.83
N GLU A 85 -1.88 5.58 14.00
CA GLU A 85 -2.06 4.24 14.56
C GLU A 85 -3.53 3.90 14.70
N ASN A 86 -3.92 2.77 14.13
CA ASN A 86 -5.30 2.28 14.14
C ASN A 86 -5.35 0.79 14.49
N PRO A 87 -5.72 0.44 15.73
CA PRO A 87 -5.77 -0.95 16.16
C PRO A 87 -6.76 -1.84 15.39
N GLN A 88 -7.83 -1.27 14.83
CA GLN A 88 -8.76 -2.03 13.98
C GLN A 88 -8.10 -2.40 12.66
N LEU A 89 -7.39 -1.45 12.07
CA LEU A 89 -6.67 -1.66 10.81
C LEU A 89 -5.53 -2.66 10.99
N SER A 90 -4.78 -2.59 12.09
CA SER A 90 -3.71 -3.55 12.41
C SER A 90 -4.27 -4.95 12.61
N ARG A 91 -5.41 -5.10 13.32
CA ARG A 91 -6.08 -6.39 13.46
C ARG A 91 -6.59 -6.93 12.13
N LEU A 92 -7.15 -6.08 11.28
CA LEU A 92 -7.57 -6.49 9.94
C LEU A 92 -6.38 -6.99 9.12
N GLN A 93 -5.27 -6.28 9.12
CA GLN A 93 -4.05 -6.68 8.42
C GLN A 93 -3.60 -8.08 8.85
N LEU A 94 -3.48 -8.35 10.15
CA LEU A 94 -3.08 -9.66 10.67
C LEU A 94 -4.09 -10.75 10.32
N SER A 95 -5.39 -10.47 10.46
CA SER A 95 -6.45 -11.42 10.11
C SER A 95 -6.42 -11.80 8.62
N LEU A 96 -6.12 -10.83 7.75
CA LEU A 96 -5.97 -11.08 6.31
C LEU A 96 -4.73 -11.93 6.02
N VAL A 97 -3.60 -11.64 6.67
CA VAL A 97 -2.36 -12.42 6.51
C VAL A 97 -2.59 -13.87 6.93
N ASP A 98 -3.24 -14.11 8.08
CA ASP A 98 -3.55 -15.45 8.57
C ASP A 98 -4.52 -16.19 7.64
N ALA A 99 -5.57 -15.53 7.17
CA ALA A 99 -6.54 -16.10 6.24
C ALA A 99 -5.92 -16.47 4.88
N LEU A 100 -4.93 -15.71 4.43
CA LEU A 100 -4.25 -15.91 3.16
C LEU A 100 -3.04 -16.83 3.24
N ALA A 101 -2.56 -17.18 4.44
CA ALA A 101 -1.41 -18.05 4.65
C ALA A 101 -1.50 -19.41 3.91
N PRO A 102 -2.67 -20.09 3.82
CA PRO A 102 -2.78 -21.35 3.09
C PRO A 102 -2.53 -21.24 1.57
N PHE A 103 -2.70 -20.06 1.00
CA PHE A 103 -2.52 -19.81 -0.44
C PHE A 103 -1.11 -19.31 -0.78
N LYS A 104 -0.32 -18.98 0.23
CA LYS A 104 1.02 -18.41 0.08
C LYS A 104 1.96 -19.41 -0.58
N SER A 105 2.77 -18.94 -1.53
CA SER A 105 3.88 -19.69 -2.11
C SER A 105 5.00 -19.92 -1.08
N LYS A 106 5.72 -21.03 -1.24
CA LYS A 106 7.00 -21.23 -0.53
C LYS A 106 8.14 -20.38 -1.09
N LYS A 107 7.96 -19.87 -2.32
CA LYS A 107 8.91 -18.93 -2.94
C LYS A 107 8.59 -17.52 -2.48
N LEU A 108 9.62 -16.75 -2.21
CA LEU A 108 9.47 -15.31 -1.96
C LEU A 108 9.22 -14.60 -3.29
N SER A 109 8.50 -13.49 -3.23
CA SER A 109 8.34 -12.62 -4.39
C SER A 109 9.70 -12.01 -4.76
N PRO A 110 10.08 -12.04 -6.06
CA PRO A 110 11.32 -11.42 -6.52
C PRO A 110 11.41 -9.92 -6.25
N CYS A 111 10.28 -9.26 -5.97
CA CYS A 111 10.30 -7.84 -5.61
C CYS A 111 11.08 -7.55 -4.32
N TRP A 112 11.25 -8.57 -3.45
CA TRP A 112 12.00 -8.44 -2.21
C TRP A 112 13.52 -8.60 -2.37
N ASP A 113 14.01 -9.13 -3.49
CA ASP A 113 15.44 -9.42 -3.71
C ASP A 113 16.32 -8.15 -3.74
N ALA A 114 15.72 -7.00 -3.99
CA ALA A 114 16.42 -5.71 -4.10
C ALA A 114 16.51 -4.94 -2.77
N PHE A 115 16.02 -5.53 -1.66
CA PHE A 115 15.97 -4.87 -0.36
C PHE A 115 16.89 -5.54 0.65
N GLU A 116 17.53 -4.71 1.47
CA GLU A 116 18.21 -5.17 2.68
C GLU A 116 17.23 -5.10 3.86
N PHE A 117 17.05 -6.23 4.55
CA PHE A 117 16.09 -6.33 5.65
C PHE A 117 16.82 -6.54 6.98
N GLY A 118 16.28 -5.93 8.02
CA GLY A 118 16.62 -6.24 9.40
C GLY A 118 16.13 -7.63 9.84
N ASP A 119 16.46 -8.04 11.06
CA ASP A 119 16.12 -9.39 11.54
C ASP A 119 14.62 -9.61 11.64
N ALA A 120 13.86 -8.63 12.10
CA ALA A 120 12.41 -8.71 12.21
C ALA A 120 11.70 -8.82 10.85
N GLU A 121 12.16 -8.08 9.84
CA GLU A 121 11.65 -8.20 8.46
C GLU A 121 12.01 -9.56 7.85
N LYS A 122 13.21 -10.09 8.10
CA LYS A 122 13.61 -11.44 7.65
C LYS A 122 12.77 -12.53 8.29
N GLU A 123 12.45 -12.40 9.57
CA GLU A 123 11.53 -13.31 10.27
C GLU A 123 10.14 -13.27 9.64
N ASN A 124 9.61 -12.09 9.37
CA ASN A 124 8.32 -11.91 8.68
C ASN A 124 8.34 -12.49 7.26
N LEU A 125 9.41 -12.27 6.49
CA LEU A 125 9.58 -12.88 5.16
C LEU A 125 9.52 -14.40 5.23
N ALA A 126 10.23 -15.02 6.16
CA ALA A 126 10.22 -16.48 6.34
C ALA A 126 8.82 -16.98 6.70
N LYS A 127 8.14 -16.31 7.63
CA LYS A 127 6.85 -16.73 8.16
C LYS A 127 5.69 -16.39 7.23
N TYR A 128 5.63 -15.18 6.72
CA TYR A 128 4.50 -14.63 6.00
C TYR A 128 4.74 -14.45 4.48
N GLY A 129 5.98 -14.52 4.01
CA GLY A 129 6.34 -14.21 2.61
C GLY A 129 6.34 -12.71 2.29
N ALA A 130 6.23 -11.87 3.31
CA ALA A 130 6.23 -10.42 3.22
C ALA A 130 6.94 -9.81 4.45
N PRO A 131 7.80 -8.79 4.30
CA PRO A 131 8.57 -8.22 5.40
C PRO A 131 7.72 -7.35 6.33
N TYR A 132 6.74 -6.66 5.77
CA TYR A 132 5.95 -5.64 6.45
C TYR A 132 4.62 -6.22 6.95
N VAL A 133 4.68 -6.98 8.06
CA VAL A 133 3.54 -7.60 8.74
C VAL A 133 3.60 -7.27 10.24
N GLY A 134 2.45 -7.06 10.84
CA GLY A 134 2.34 -6.79 12.28
C GLY A 134 3.05 -5.48 12.67
N SER A 135 3.96 -5.53 13.65
CA SER A 135 4.68 -4.35 14.14
C SER A 135 5.60 -3.68 13.11
N ASN A 136 5.98 -4.41 12.06
CA ASN A 136 6.81 -3.86 10.98
C ASN A 136 5.97 -3.21 9.87
N TRP A 137 4.64 -3.33 9.95
CA TRP A 137 3.77 -2.71 8.97
C TRP A 137 3.53 -1.24 9.28
N ILE A 138 3.85 -0.37 8.33
CA ILE A 138 3.63 1.07 8.41
C ILE A 138 2.52 1.42 7.44
N PRO A 139 1.28 1.66 7.91
CA PRO A 139 0.16 1.98 7.04
C PRO A 139 0.35 3.34 6.36
N HIS A 140 0.31 3.35 5.02
CA HIS A 140 0.50 4.55 4.23
C HIS A 140 -0.22 4.48 2.88
N LEU A 141 -0.48 5.64 2.30
CA LEU A 141 -0.97 5.82 0.93
C LEU A 141 0.17 6.40 0.10
N THR A 142 0.68 5.65 -0.88
CA THR A 142 1.76 6.13 -1.74
C THR A 142 1.24 7.18 -2.72
N VAL A 143 1.94 8.31 -2.76
CA VAL A 143 1.62 9.44 -3.65
C VAL A 143 2.54 9.44 -4.87
N ALA A 144 3.86 9.38 -4.67
CA ALA A 144 4.82 9.42 -5.76
C ALA A 144 6.13 8.71 -5.37
N SER A 145 6.85 8.19 -6.36
CA SER A 145 8.24 7.79 -6.25
C SER A 145 9.06 8.69 -7.17
N LEU A 146 10.03 9.40 -6.62
CA LEU A 146 10.76 10.48 -7.28
C LEU A 146 12.26 10.25 -7.18
N LEU A 147 12.97 10.54 -8.26
CA LEU A 147 14.43 10.71 -8.16
C LEU A 147 14.78 11.89 -7.24
N PRO A 148 15.95 11.90 -6.58
CA PRO A 148 16.31 12.93 -5.62
C PRO A 148 16.14 14.37 -6.13
N ASP A 149 16.63 14.67 -7.34
CA ASP A 149 16.54 16.01 -7.93
C ASP A 149 15.07 16.42 -8.18
N ALA A 150 14.22 15.47 -8.60
CA ALA A 150 12.79 15.72 -8.79
C ALA A 150 12.10 15.92 -7.45
N PHE A 151 12.49 15.18 -6.41
CA PHE A 151 11.97 15.36 -5.07
C PHE A 151 12.31 16.75 -4.51
N ASP A 152 13.54 17.20 -4.67
CA ASP A 152 13.99 18.52 -4.19
C ASP A 152 13.25 19.67 -4.88
N ALA A 153 12.83 19.48 -6.14
CA ALA A 153 11.98 20.44 -6.86
C ALA A 153 10.50 20.38 -6.42
N VAL A 154 10.00 19.19 -6.10
CA VAL A 154 8.59 18.96 -5.72
C VAL A 154 8.30 19.33 -4.27
N TRP A 155 9.22 18.98 -3.35
CA TRP A 155 8.96 19.03 -1.92
C TRP A 155 8.52 20.43 -1.41
N PRO A 156 9.18 21.54 -1.75
CA PRO A 156 8.75 22.87 -1.31
C PRO A 156 7.33 23.26 -1.73
N GLU A 157 6.84 22.65 -2.81
CA GLU A 157 5.53 22.94 -3.39
C GLU A 157 4.41 22.11 -2.76
N VAL A 158 4.74 21.03 -2.03
CA VAL A 158 3.72 20.09 -1.50
C VAL A 158 3.87 19.77 -0.01
N GLU A 159 4.92 20.21 0.66
CA GLU A 159 5.20 19.83 2.06
C GLU A 159 4.06 20.13 3.04
N ASN A 160 3.23 21.16 2.73
CA ASN A 160 2.10 21.56 3.55
C ASN A 160 0.75 21.01 3.06
N ASP A 161 0.73 20.18 2.02
CA ASP A 161 -0.50 19.75 1.34
C ASP A 161 -0.87 18.29 1.59
N CYS A 162 -0.29 17.67 2.64
CA CYS A 162 -0.77 16.36 3.05
C CYS A 162 -2.25 16.46 3.44
N PRO A 163 -3.13 15.62 2.86
CA PRO A 163 -4.53 15.60 3.26
C PRO A 163 -4.69 15.40 4.77
N THR A 164 -5.67 16.05 5.34
CA THR A 164 -5.96 16.00 6.79
C THR A 164 -7.41 15.56 7.03
N GLY A 165 -7.75 15.33 8.31
CA GLY A 165 -9.12 14.96 8.71
C GLY A 165 -9.31 13.45 8.84
N VAL A 166 -10.58 13.08 9.05
CA VAL A 166 -11.00 11.69 9.20
C VAL A 166 -11.55 11.18 7.88
N HIS A 167 -11.05 10.05 7.45
CA HIS A 167 -11.40 9.38 6.20
C HIS A 167 -11.84 7.96 6.47
N SER A 168 -12.44 7.30 5.47
CA SER A 168 -12.86 5.90 5.57
C SER A 168 -12.32 5.11 4.37
N PHE A 169 -12.12 3.81 4.58
CA PHE A 169 -11.96 2.87 3.46
C PHE A 169 -13.32 2.35 3.02
N VAL A 170 -13.51 2.27 1.70
CA VAL A 170 -14.80 1.86 1.09
C VAL A 170 -14.74 0.51 0.40
N GLU A 171 -13.53 0.03 0.08
CA GLU A 171 -13.35 -1.18 -0.70
C GLU A 171 -12.04 -1.91 -0.33
N LEU A 172 -12.12 -3.24 -0.16
CA LEU A 172 -10.97 -4.12 -0.17
C LEU A 172 -10.79 -4.66 -1.60
N GLN A 173 -9.63 -4.51 -2.17
CA GLN A 173 -9.30 -5.00 -3.50
C GLN A 173 -8.12 -5.96 -3.45
N ALA A 174 -8.22 -7.08 -4.16
CA ALA A 174 -7.10 -7.94 -4.47
C ALA A 174 -6.63 -7.66 -5.89
N THR A 175 -5.35 -7.39 -6.04
CA THR A 175 -4.74 -6.95 -7.29
C THR A 175 -3.56 -7.85 -7.63
N LEU A 176 -3.45 -8.22 -8.91
CA LEU A 176 -2.24 -8.84 -9.44
C LEU A 176 -1.17 -7.77 -9.63
N VAL A 177 0.05 -8.07 -9.18
CA VAL A 177 1.19 -7.17 -9.37
C VAL A 177 2.35 -7.89 -10.04
N ARG A 178 3.13 -7.15 -10.83
CA ARG A 178 4.42 -7.57 -11.36
C ARG A 178 5.48 -6.61 -10.83
N GLY A 179 6.33 -7.10 -9.93
CA GLY A 179 7.13 -6.20 -9.11
C GLY A 179 6.21 -5.35 -8.22
N PHE A 180 6.20 -4.04 -8.43
CA PHE A 180 5.29 -3.11 -7.74
C PHE A 180 4.22 -2.52 -8.67
N GLU A 181 4.19 -2.93 -9.94
CA GLU A 181 3.21 -2.45 -10.91
C GLU A 181 1.92 -3.27 -10.83
N GLN A 182 0.79 -2.60 -10.71
CA GLN A 182 -0.54 -3.23 -10.78
C GLN A 182 -0.84 -3.61 -12.23
N ILE A 183 -1.07 -4.90 -12.48
CA ILE A 183 -1.33 -5.44 -13.83
C ILE A 183 -2.76 -5.96 -14.03
N GLY A 184 -3.54 -6.06 -12.97
CA GLY A 184 -4.94 -6.48 -13.06
C GLY A 184 -5.60 -6.58 -11.69
N GLU A 185 -6.91 -6.56 -11.69
CA GLU A 185 -7.76 -6.82 -10.52
C GLU A 185 -8.22 -8.27 -10.53
N LEU A 186 -8.17 -8.93 -9.37
CA LEU A 186 -8.73 -10.28 -9.18
C LEU A 186 -10.17 -10.22 -8.70
N PHE A 187 -10.44 -9.40 -7.70
CA PHE A 187 -11.77 -9.17 -7.13
C PHE A 187 -11.76 -7.92 -6.26
N SER A 188 -12.96 -7.41 -6.00
CA SER A 188 -13.17 -6.38 -4.99
C SER A 188 -14.32 -6.75 -4.06
N ILE A 189 -14.27 -6.24 -2.83
CA ILE A 189 -15.30 -6.41 -1.80
C ILE A 189 -15.62 -5.04 -1.23
N GLN A 190 -16.88 -4.64 -1.32
CA GLN A 190 -17.32 -3.39 -0.70
C GLN A 190 -17.31 -3.54 0.82
N VAL A 191 -16.79 -2.54 1.49
CA VAL A 191 -16.83 -2.43 2.95
C VAL A 191 -18.29 -2.25 3.37
N ARG A 192 -18.77 -3.08 4.28
CA ARG A 192 -20.15 -2.95 4.80
C ARG A 192 -20.24 -1.74 5.71
N LEU A 193 -21.18 -0.86 5.41
CA LEU A 193 -21.53 0.30 6.24
C LEU A 193 -22.17 -0.13 7.56
#